data_09dbc0d674b2b75b442a58e7028bfbfd
#
_entry.id   09dbc0d674b2b75b442a58e7028bfbfd
#
_cell.length_a   1.000
_cell.length_b   1.000
_cell.length_c   1.000
_cell.angle_alpha   90.00
_cell.angle_beta   90.00
_cell.angle_gamma   90.00
#
_symmetry.space_group_name_H-M   'P 1'
#
loop_
_entity.id
_entity.type
_entity.pdbx_description
1 polymer ?
#
loop_
_entity_poly.entity_id
_entity_poly.type
_entity_poly.pdbx_seq_one_letter_code
_entity_poly.pdbx_strand_id
1 'polypeptide(L)'
;MAFWQRIKLILSSNLNALVSKAEEPDKILEQLLVEMRAQYRQAKTQVGRAIADEKRLLGQLQAEEGQVGEWEQKARLALKSNNEELAKKALLRKKEVEERVTTYRSQWEDQKAAVETLKVALERLNEKIEEAKRKKDVLI
;
A
#
# COMPACT_ATOMS: atom_id res chain seq x y z
N MET A 1 -8.30 -11.65 -4.74
CA MET A 1 -9.44 -11.34 -3.88
C MET A 1 -10.59 -10.79 -4.70
N ALA A 2 -11.80 -11.23 -4.39
CA ALA A 2 -12.98 -10.88 -5.18
C ALA A 2 -13.23 -9.37 -5.29
N PHE A 3 -12.97 -8.62 -4.22
CA PHE A 3 -13.19 -7.17 -4.21
C PHE A 3 -12.32 -6.43 -5.25
N TRP A 4 -11.01 -6.68 -5.23
CA TRP A 4 -10.09 -6.01 -6.17
C TRP A 4 -10.27 -6.52 -7.60
N GLN A 5 -10.72 -7.76 -7.79
CA GLN A 5 -11.09 -8.28 -9.10
C GLN A 5 -12.30 -7.53 -9.66
N ARG A 6 -13.30 -7.21 -8.83
CA ARG A 6 -14.44 -6.38 -9.23
C ARG A 6 -14.00 -4.98 -9.64
N ILE A 7 -13.08 -4.38 -8.87
CA ILE A 7 -12.49 -3.07 -9.22
C ILE A 7 -11.81 -3.15 -10.59
N LYS A 8 -11.01 -4.18 -10.85
CA LYS A 8 -10.35 -4.38 -12.15
C LYS A 8 -11.36 -4.50 -13.28
N LEU A 9 -12.46 -5.22 -13.08
CA LEU A 9 -13.54 -5.34 -14.09
C LEU A 9 -14.17 -3.99 -14.39
N ILE A 10 -14.44 -3.20 -13.36
CA ILE A 10 -15.01 -1.85 -13.53
C ILE A 10 -14.01 -0.97 -14.30
N LEU A 11 -12.72 -1.01 -13.95
CA LEU A 11 -11.68 -0.21 -14.60
C LEU A 11 -11.48 -0.59 -16.06
N SER A 12 -11.66 -1.86 -16.41
CA SER A 12 -11.52 -2.35 -17.78
C SER A 12 -12.79 -2.23 -18.60
N SER A 13 -13.93 -1.89 -17.99
CA SER A 13 -15.21 -1.78 -18.69
C SER A 13 -15.20 -0.59 -19.66
N ASN A 14 -15.92 -0.77 -20.79
CA ASN A 14 -16.10 0.27 -21.78
C ASN A 14 -17.50 0.89 -21.59
N LEU A 15 -17.55 2.07 -21.00
CA LEU A 15 -18.80 2.76 -20.72
C LEU A 15 -19.56 3.11 -22.00
N ASN A 16 -18.86 3.48 -23.07
CA ASN A 16 -19.49 3.78 -24.36
C ASN A 16 -20.22 2.57 -24.92
N ALA A 17 -19.60 1.39 -24.84
CA ALA A 17 -20.22 0.15 -25.30
C ALA A 17 -21.44 -0.21 -24.46
N LEU A 18 -21.39 -0.03 -23.16
CA LEU A 18 -22.51 -0.29 -22.25
C LEU A 18 -23.70 0.62 -22.57
N VAL A 19 -23.44 1.91 -22.78
CA VAL A 19 -24.48 2.91 -23.09
C VAL A 19 -25.11 2.65 -24.45
N SER A 20 -24.31 2.32 -25.48
CA SER A 20 -24.81 2.13 -26.85
C SER A 20 -25.69 0.90 -27.01
N LYS A 21 -25.55 -0.10 -26.14
CA LYS A 21 -26.35 -1.35 -26.19
C LYS A 21 -27.58 -1.32 -25.29
N ALA A 22 -27.69 -0.33 -24.43
CA ALA A 22 -28.74 -0.29 -23.42
C ALA A 22 -30.01 0.35 -23.95
N GLU A 23 -31.16 -0.18 -23.54
CA GLU A 23 -32.50 0.42 -23.85
C GLU A 23 -32.70 1.69 -23.00
N GLU A 24 -32.22 1.69 -21.75
CA GLU A 24 -32.35 2.83 -20.85
C GLU A 24 -30.94 3.16 -20.31
N PRO A 25 -30.10 3.87 -21.11
CA PRO A 25 -28.70 4.13 -20.75
C PRO A 25 -28.54 4.94 -19.46
N ASP A 26 -29.45 5.87 -19.19
CA ASP A 26 -29.44 6.70 -17.99
C ASP A 26 -29.58 5.87 -16.72
N LYS A 27 -30.48 4.86 -16.73
CA LYS A 27 -30.68 3.96 -15.58
C LYS A 27 -29.48 3.07 -15.33
N ILE A 28 -28.89 2.55 -16.41
CA ILE A 28 -27.70 1.71 -16.32
C ILE A 28 -26.53 2.49 -15.72
N LEU A 29 -26.32 3.72 -16.19
CA LEU A 29 -25.27 4.59 -15.65
C LEU A 29 -25.53 4.97 -14.20
N GLU A 30 -26.78 5.21 -13.83
CA GLU A 30 -27.14 5.49 -12.45
C GLU A 30 -26.82 4.33 -11.51
N GLN A 31 -27.23 3.10 -11.90
CA GLN A 31 -26.91 1.89 -11.14
C GLN A 31 -25.41 1.66 -11.04
N LEU A 32 -24.69 1.85 -12.14
CA LEU A 32 -23.24 1.69 -12.18
C LEU A 32 -22.56 2.73 -11.28
N LEU A 33 -23.04 3.97 -11.27
CA LEU A 33 -22.52 5.01 -10.39
C LEU A 33 -22.69 4.68 -8.91
N VAL A 34 -23.85 4.15 -8.54
CA VAL A 34 -24.12 3.73 -7.16
C VAL A 34 -23.14 2.64 -6.75
N GLU A 35 -22.95 1.64 -7.60
CA GLU A 35 -22.02 0.55 -7.36
C GLU A 35 -20.57 1.04 -7.27
N MET A 36 -20.13 1.86 -8.22
CA MET A 36 -18.78 2.40 -8.25
C MET A 36 -18.47 3.27 -7.03
N ARG A 37 -19.41 4.09 -6.58
CA ARG A 37 -19.26 4.91 -5.38
C ARG A 37 -19.13 4.06 -4.12
N ALA A 38 -19.90 2.98 -4.02
CA ALA A 38 -19.79 2.03 -2.92
C ALA A 38 -18.43 1.34 -2.93
N GLN A 39 -17.97 0.90 -4.11
CA GLN A 39 -16.65 0.30 -4.29
C GLN A 39 -15.53 1.30 -3.95
N TYR A 40 -15.69 2.55 -4.34
CA TYR A 40 -14.71 3.60 -4.03
C TYR A 40 -14.56 3.81 -2.51
N ARG A 41 -15.67 3.88 -1.78
CA ARG A 41 -15.62 4.03 -0.32
C ARG A 41 -14.90 2.85 0.34
N GLN A 42 -15.20 1.64 -0.10
CA GLN A 42 -14.56 0.44 0.43
C GLN A 42 -13.07 0.39 0.07
N ALA A 43 -12.73 0.73 -1.17
CA ALA A 43 -11.35 0.79 -1.63
C ALA A 43 -10.54 1.82 -0.85
N LYS A 44 -11.12 2.99 -0.60
CA LYS A 44 -10.48 4.06 0.18
C LYS A 44 -10.13 3.58 1.58
N THR A 45 -11.04 2.84 2.22
CA THR A 45 -10.79 2.25 3.54
C THR A 45 -9.65 1.25 3.50
N GLN A 46 -9.62 0.37 2.49
CA GLN A 46 -8.56 -0.62 2.35
C GLN A 46 -7.20 0.00 2.05
N VAL A 47 -7.17 1.05 1.22
CA VAL A 47 -5.94 1.80 0.95
C VAL A 47 -5.44 2.46 2.23
N GLY A 48 -6.32 3.03 3.02
CA GLY A 48 -5.98 3.61 4.31
C GLY A 48 -5.33 2.61 5.27
N ARG A 49 -5.86 1.39 5.33
CA ARG A 49 -5.29 0.31 6.13
C ARG A 49 -3.90 -0.11 5.61
N ALA A 50 -3.76 -0.21 4.30
CA ALA A 50 -2.49 -0.57 3.68
C ALA A 50 -1.41 0.49 3.96
N ILE A 51 -1.78 1.77 3.93
CA ILE A 51 -0.89 2.89 4.29
C ILE A 51 -0.48 2.78 5.77
N ALA A 52 -1.43 2.50 6.66
CA ALA A 52 -1.14 2.32 8.09
C ALA A 52 -0.16 1.17 8.33
N ASP A 53 -0.35 0.04 7.63
CA ASP A 53 0.55 -1.10 7.72
C ASP A 53 1.95 -0.76 7.22
N GLU A 54 2.05 0.01 6.11
CA GLU A 54 3.34 0.47 5.58
C GLU A 54 4.06 1.35 6.60
N LYS A 55 3.35 2.29 7.23
CA LYS A 55 3.92 3.16 8.26
C LYS A 55 4.39 2.37 9.49
N ARG A 56 3.64 1.35 9.90
CA ARG A 56 4.02 0.47 11.00
C ARG A 56 5.31 -0.30 10.67
N LEU A 57 5.40 -0.84 9.46
CA LEU A 57 6.60 -1.56 9.02
C LEU A 57 7.82 -0.63 8.95
N LEU A 58 7.63 0.60 8.47
CA LEU A 58 8.69 1.60 8.44
C LEU A 58 9.18 1.92 9.86
N GLY A 59 8.27 2.08 10.80
CA GLY A 59 8.62 2.31 12.21
C GLY A 59 9.43 1.16 12.81
N GLN A 60 9.05 -0.09 12.51
CA GLN A 60 9.79 -1.26 12.96
C GLN A 60 11.20 -1.31 12.33
N LEU A 61 11.30 -1.03 11.04
CA LEU A 61 12.57 -0.96 10.34
C LEU A 61 13.50 0.09 10.97
N GLN A 62 12.99 1.28 11.21
CA GLN A 62 13.76 2.37 11.81
C GLN A 62 14.22 2.03 13.22
N ALA A 63 13.38 1.37 14.01
CA ALA A 63 13.73 0.92 15.35
C ALA A 63 14.89 -0.11 15.33
N GLU A 64 14.83 -1.06 14.40
CA GLU A 64 15.90 -2.05 14.23
C GLU A 64 17.19 -1.42 13.74
N GLU A 65 17.10 -0.47 12.81
CA GLU A 65 18.27 0.29 12.34
C GLU A 65 18.93 1.06 13.49
N GLY A 66 18.13 1.62 14.38
CA GLY A 66 18.62 2.27 15.60
C GLY A 66 19.37 1.30 16.50
N GLN A 67 18.89 0.07 16.63
CA GLN A 67 19.58 -0.95 17.42
C GLN A 67 20.93 -1.35 16.83
N VAL A 68 21.04 -1.40 15.50
CA VAL A 68 22.33 -1.65 14.84
C VAL A 68 23.35 -0.61 15.29
N GLY A 69 22.97 0.66 15.28
CA GLY A 69 23.83 1.75 15.74
C GLY A 69 24.22 1.63 17.21
N GLU A 70 23.28 1.23 18.05
CA GLU A 70 23.53 1.03 19.50
C GLU A 70 24.54 -0.10 19.76
N TRP A 71 24.41 -1.23 19.08
CA TRP A 71 25.34 -2.35 19.23
C TRP A 71 26.73 -2.00 18.69
N GLU A 72 26.79 -1.24 17.59
CA GLU A 72 28.08 -0.74 17.07
C GLU A 72 28.78 0.13 18.09
N GLN A 73 28.06 1.05 18.73
CA GLN A 73 28.59 1.91 19.77
C GLN A 73 29.06 1.11 20.97
N LYS A 74 28.32 0.11 21.41
CA LYS A 74 28.72 -0.78 22.51
C LYS A 74 30.01 -1.54 22.19
N ALA A 75 30.13 -2.01 20.93
CA ALA A 75 31.36 -2.68 20.49
C ALA A 75 32.58 -1.74 20.55
N ARG A 76 32.41 -0.49 20.10
CA ARG A 76 33.48 0.51 20.15
C ARG A 76 33.91 0.82 21.58
N LEU A 77 32.93 0.97 22.48
CA LEU A 77 33.24 1.21 23.91
C LEU A 77 33.97 0.03 24.54
N ALA A 78 33.59 -1.20 24.22
CA ALA A 78 34.25 -2.39 24.70
C ALA A 78 35.72 -2.46 24.23
N LEU A 79 35.97 -2.11 22.96
CA LEU A 79 37.33 -2.05 22.43
C LEU A 79 38.18 -0.98 23.10
N LYS A 80 37.61 0.18 23.39
CA LYS A 80 38.28 1.25 24.13
C LYS A 80 38.67 0.82 25.54
N SER A 81 37.88 -0.05 26.15
CA SER A 81 38.13 -0.60 27.48
C SER A 81 39.00 -1.86 27.44
N ASN A 82 39.55 -2.22 26.29
CA ASN A 82 40.35 -3.42 26.06
C ASN A 82 39.61 -4.72 26.41
N ASN A 83 38.29 -4.72 26.27
CA ASN A 83 37.45 -5.90 26.50
C ASN A 83 37.04 -6.52 25.17
N GLU A 84 37.93 -7.34 24.59
CA GLU A 84 37.68 -7.96 23.29
C GLU A 84 36.53 -8.94 23.28
N GLU A 85 36.33 -9.69 24.36
CA GLU A 85 35.21 -10.63 24.47
C GLU A 85 33.85 -9.93 24.37
N LEU A 86 33.70 -8.83 25.12
CA LEU A 86 32.49 -8.04 25.11
C LEU A 86 32.29 -7.40 23.75
N ALA A 87 33.35 -6.92 23.11
CA ALA A 87 33.27 -6.37 21.75
C ALA A 87 32.77 -7.39 20.75
N LYS A 88 33.27 -8.64 20.82
CA LYS A 88 32.84 -9.74 19.95
C LYS A 88 31.35 -10.06 20.15
N LYS A 89 30.89 -10.10 21.41
CA LYS A 89 29.46 -10.34 21.72
C LYS A 89 28.61 -9.23 21.16
N ALA A 90 29.01 -7.98 21.28
CA ALA A 90 28.28 -6.83 20.74
C ALA A 90 28.19 -6.88 19.21
N LEU A 91 29.26 -7.27 18.53
CA LEU A 91 29.30 -7.41 17.08
C LEU A 91 28.41 -8.57 16.61
N LEU A 92 28.34 -9.67 17.37
CA LEU A 92 27.41 -10.78 17.06
C LEU A 92 25.96 -10.32 17.17
N ARG A 93 25.63 -9.56 18.20
CA ARG A 93 24.30 -8.98 18.36
C ARG A 93 23.97 -8.02 17.23
N LYS A 94 24.92 -7.18 16.85
CA LYS A 94 24.78 -6.28 15.70
C LYS A 94 24.43 -7.06 14.45
N LYS A 95 25.13 -8.16 14.18
CA LYS A 95 24.86 -9.00 13.01
C LYS A 95 23.46 -9.58 13.02
N GLU A 96 22.99 -10.07 14.18
CA GLU A 96 21.62 -10.59 14.33
C GLU A 96 20.58 -9.51 14.01
N VAL A 97 20.79 -8.30 14.51
CA VAL A 97 19.91 -7.17 14.25
C VAL A 97 19.95 -6.75 12.78
N GLU A 98 21.11 -6.75 12.17
CA GLU A 98 21.25 -6.47 10.72
C GLU A 98 20.46 -7.46 9.86
N GLU A 99 20.40 -8.71 10.25
CA GLU A 99 19.57 -9.71 9.58
C GLU A 99 18.08 -9.37 9.70
N ARG A 100 17.63 -8.92 10.88
CA ARG A 100 16.26 -8.45 11.07
C ARG A 100 15.96 -7.21 10.24
N VAL A 101 16.92 -6.29 10.16
CA VAL A 101 16.81 -5.08 9.31
C VAL A 101 16.55 -5.48 7.86
N THR A 102 17.30 -6.44 7.34
CA THR A 102 17.12 -6.93 5.96
C THR A 102 15.71 -7.45 5.75
N THR A 103 15.20 -8.23 6.70
CA THR A 103 13.83 -8.79 6.63
C THR A 103 12.78 -7.69 6.68
N TYR A 104 12.87 -6.77 7.63
CA TYR A 104 11.90 -5.67 7.76
C TYR A 104 11.96 -4.72 6.56
N ARG A 105 13.15 -4.45 6.02
CA ARG A 105 13.29 -3.62 4.82
C ARG A 105 12.59 -4.25 3.63
N SER A 106 12.77 -5.55 3.43
CA SER A 106 12.09 -6.27 2.34
C SER A 106 10.58 -6.21 2.50
N GLN A 107 10.07 -6.45 3.70
CA GLN A 107 8.63 -6.38 3.99
C GLN A 107 8.08 -4.97 3.77
N TRP A 108 8.81 -3.96 4.20
CA TRP A 108 8.40 -2.56 4.02
C TRP A 108 8.38 -2.17 2.54
N GLU A 109 9.41 -2.54 1.78
CA GLU A 109 9.47 -2.26 0.34
C GLU A 109 8.32 -2.91 -0.42
N ASP A 110 8.01 -4.16 -0.09
CA ASP A 110 6.88 -4.87 -0.70
C ASP A 110 5.54 -4.19 -0.37
N GLN A 111 5.36 -3.81 0.89
CA GLN A 111 4.15 -3.12 1.30
C GLN A 111 4.02 -1.74 0.67
N LYS A 112 5.13 -1.00 0.57
CA LYS A 112 5.18 0.31 -0.09
C LYS A 112 4.76 0.20 -1.56
N ALA A 113 5.28 -0.80 -2.26
CA ALA A 113 4.91 -1.04 -3.66
C ALA A 113 3.43 -1.40 -3.78
N ALA A 114 2.91 -2.23 -2.88
CA ALA A 114 1.49 -2.58 -2.85
C ALA A 114 0.61 -1.34 -2.63
N VAL A 115 0.99 -0.46 -1.71
CA VAL A 115 0.28 0.80 -1.44
C VAL A 115 0.22 1.67 -2.69
N GLU A 116 1.33 1.81 -3.42
CA GLU A 116 1.35 2.61 -4.66
C GLU A 116 0.41 2.04 -5.71
N THR A 117 0.39 0.73 -5.88
CA THR A 117 -0.53 0.05 -6.80
C THR A 117 -2.00 0.32 -6.42
N LEU A 118 -2.31 0.22 -5.13
CA LEU A 118 -3.67 0.47 -4.63
C LEU A 118 -4.10 1.92 -4.79
N LYS A 119 -3.19 2.87 -4.57
CA LYS A 119 -3.45 4.30 -4.77
C LYS A 119 -3.78 4.60 -6.23
N VAL A 120 -3.02 4.02 -7.16
CA VAL A 120 -3.28 4.18 -8.60
C VAL A 120 -4.65 3.62 -8.95
N ALA A 121 -5.00 2.43 -8.45
CA ALA A 121 -6.30 1.83 -8.70
C ALA A 121 -7.44 2.71 -8.16
N LEU A 122 -7.25 3.32 -6.98
CA LEU A 122 -8.23 4.22 -6.38
C LEU A 122 -8.45 5.47 -7.25
N GLU A 123 -7.36 6.08 -7.74
CA GLU A 123 -7.44 7.23 -8.65
C GLU A 123 -8.16 6.89 -9.94
N ARG A 124 -7.85 5.74 -10.53
CA ARG A 124 -8.49 5.29 -11.78
C ARG A 124 -9.98 5.02 -11.57
N LEU A 125 -10.35 4.49 -10.40
CA LEU A 125 -11.76 4.29 -10.05
C LEU A 125 -12.48 5.63 -9.95
N ASN A 126 -11.87 6.63 -9.32
CA ASN A 126 -12.43 7.97 -9.24
C ASN A 126 -12.62 8.60 -10.63
N GLU A 127 -11.63 8.46 -11.51
CA GLU A 127 -11.72 8.92 -12.91
C GLU A 127 -12.88 8.24 -13.64
N LYS A 128 -13.07 6.94 -13.42
CA LYS A 128 -14.14 6.18 -14.03
C LYS A 128 -15.51 6.65 -13.54
N ILE A 129 -15.62 6.98 -12.26
CA ILE A 129 -16.84 7.55 -11.67
C ILE A 129 -17.16 8.90 -12.32
N GLU A 130 -16.16 9.76 -12.48
CA GLU A 130 -16.34 11.06 -13.14
C GLU A 130 -16.75 10.91 -14.60
N GLU A 131 -16.16 9.94 -15.30
CA GLU A 131 -16.54 9.62 -16.69
C GLU A 131 -18.00 9.20 -16.78
N ALA A 132 -18.44 8.28 -15.91
CA ALA A 132 -19.83 7.81 -15.88
C ALA A 132 -20.81 8.94 -15.54
N LYS A 133 -20.42 9.81 -14.62
CA LYS A 133 -21.22 10.97 -14.22
C LYS A 133 -21.41 11.93 -15.40
N ARG A 134 -20.34 12.23 -16.13
CA ARG A 134 -20.40 13.11 -17.31
C ARG A 134 -21.31 12.52 -18.38
N LYS A 135 -21.21 11.21 -18.64
CA LYS A 135 -22.05 10.53 -19.61
C LYS A 135 -23.53 10.56 -19.22
N LYS A 136 -23.80 10.36 -17.94
CA LYS A 136 -25.17 10.44 -17.40
C LYS A 136 -25.73 11.86 -17.59
N ASP A 137 -24.96 12.89 -17.25
CA ASP A 137 -25.38 14.29 -17.35
C ASP A 137 -25.71 14.69 -18.79
N VAL A 138 -24.99 14.15 -19.77
CA VAL A 138 -25.26 14.40 -21.20
C VAL A 138 -26.58 13.76 -21.63
N LEU A 139 -26.99 12.65 -21.02
CA LEU A 139 -28.22 11.92 -21.38
C LEU A 139 -29.50 12.55 -20.81
N ILE A 140 -29.37 13.47 -19.88
CA ILE A 140 -30.49 14.22 -19.32
C ILE A 140 -30.73 15.46 -20.17
#